data_eb8fac8e92c884211e1b11c57e9ed53e
#
_entry.id   eb8fac8e92c884211e1b11c57e9ed53e
#
_cell.length_a   1.000
_cell.length_b   1.000
_cell.length_c   1.000
_cell.angle_alpha   90.00
_cell.angle_beta   90.00
_cell.angle_gamma   90.00
#
_symmetry.space_group_name_H-M   'P 1'
#
loop_
_entity.id
_entity.type
_entity.pdbx_description
1 polymer ?
#
loop_
_entity_poly.entity_id
_entity_poly.type
_entity_poly.pdbx_seq_one_letter_code
_entity_poly.pdbx_strand_id
1 'polypeptide(L)'
;MVTNLLGVFGFLTVILRAVILCAQTFAVGGVIFLLLIAHDPTLRSDSWVRPASRVIRWSALTLAFAHVFFVIVNSLVLTSSIDLSMREVMGANFVIAGTLGAAAGCALFFWPGGLRGPANYFTLIPAALMIAATVLTSHAASRMDDRVVLVAMTTLHYLATAAWLGGLPCLLLVMKNVTDLDVLARVSSRFSRLAQFSVLLLLGAGIVMSIYYVGSWNAVYGTAYGVMVTTKVIFFLCLIVLGSANYFLVRAMGTRSNDRDTKISLIRFAEAEIGIGLTVILTAASLTSQPPGVDLTQDRVTLHEIAVRFEPRMPRFESPSLDSLSPSSKEMRRKAKLAGRKLPPAFVPGGSMLHINTPGDIAWSEYNHTWAGVAVLLMGLLALL
;
A
#
# COMPACT_ATOMS: atom_id res chain seq x y z
N MET A 1 -6.49 -13.10 25.38
CA MET A 1 -5.55 -12.76 24.29
C MET A 1 -6.27 -12.73 22.94
N VAL A 2 -6.97 -13.78 22.52
CA VAL A 2 -7.70 -13.85 21.23
C VAL A 2 -8.76 -12.74 21.10
N THR A 3 -9.52 -12.42 22.14
CA THR A 3 -10.53 -11.34 22.15
C THR A 3 -9.92 -9.94 21.91
N ASN A 4 -8.70 -9.70 22.37
CA ASN A 4 -8.00 -8.45 22.08
C ASN A 4 -7.46 -8.42 20.65
N LEU A 5 -7.00 -9.57 20.14
CA LEU A 5 -6.59 -9.72 18.75
C LEU A 5 -7.74 -9.44 17.77
N LEU A 6 -8.94 -9.96 18.06
CA LEU A 6 -10.14 -9.73 17.27
C LEU A 6 -10.52 -8.24 17.20
N GLY A 7 -10.31 -7.50 18.30
CA GLY A 7 -10.58 -6.05 18.34
C GLY A 7 -9.65 -5.19 17.46
N VAL A 8 -8.44 -5.65 17.19
CA VAL A 8 -7.44 -4.94 16.37
C VAL A 8 -7.14 -5.62 15.03
N PHE A 9 -7.81 -6.73 14.75
CA PHE A 9 -7.53 -7.59 13.59
C PHE A 9 -7.59 -6.83 12.26
N GLY A 10 -8.66 -6.04 12.05
CA GLY A 10 -8.82 -5.25 10.82
C GLY A 10 -7.66 -4.28 10.61
N PHE A 11 -7.25 -3.57 11.65
CA PHE A 11 -6.11 -2.65 11.59
C PHE A 11 -4.79 -3.39 11.36
N LEU A 12 -4.57 -4.48 12.09
CA LEU A 12 -3.35 -5.28 11.98
C LEU A 12 -3.17 -5.88 10.57
N THR A 13 -4.25 -6.37 9.96
CA THR A 13 -4.20 -6.90 8.59
C THR A 13 -3.88 -5.84 7.56
N VAL A 14 -4.38 -4.61 7.71
CA VAL A 14 -4.02 -3.48 6.84
C VAL A 14 -2.53 -3.15 6.96
N ILE A 15 -1.99 -3.07 8.18
CA ILE A 15 -0.57 -2.81 8.41
C ILE A 15 0.30 -3.92 7.80
N LEU A 16 -0.05 -5.19 8.04
CA LEU A 16 0.69 -6.32 7.46
C LEU A 16 0.68 -6.29 5.93
N ARG A 17 -0.47 -6.00 5.33
CA ARG A 17 -0.56 -5.83 3.86
C ARG A 17 0.28 -4.65 3.37
N ALA A 18 0.31 -3.54 4.09
CA ALA A 18 1.15 -2.40 3.75
C ALA A 18 2.64 -2.78 3.77
N VAL A 19 3.09 -3.49 4.80
CA VAL A 19 4.47 -3.99 4.90
C VAL A 19 4.79 -4.96 3.77
N ILE A 20 3.89 -5.90 3.46
CA ILE A 20 4.04 -6.85 2.35
C ILE A 20 4.19 -6.09 1.03
N LEU A 21 3.30 -5.16 0.72
CA LEU A 21 3.32 -4.41 -0.53
C LEU A 21 4.57 -3.52 -0.66
N CYS A 22 4.97 -2.83 0.41
CA CYS A 22 6.20 -2.01 0.41
C CYS A 22 7.44 -2.88 0.21
N ALA A 23 7.57 -3.94 1.00
CA ALA A 23 8.72 -4.83 0.95
C ALA A 23 8.84 -5.53 -0.41
N GLN A 24 7.73 -6.02 -0.96
CA GLN A 24 7.68 -6.57 -2.31
C GLN A 24 8.08 -5.55 -3.37
N THR A 25 7.52 -4.34 -3.29
CA THR A 25 7.81 -3.27 -4.25
C THR A 25 9.31 -2.96 -4.29
N PHE A 26 9.95 -2.83 -3.14
CA PHE A 26 11.39 -2.55 -3.07
C PHE A 26 12.26 -3.74 -3.45
N ALA A 27 11.90 -4.96 -3.06
CA ALA A 27 12.65 -6.16 -3.42
C ALA A 27 12.61 -6.41 -4.94
N VAL A 28 11.40 -6.44 -5.52
CA VAL A 28 11.21 -6.69 -6.96
C VAL A 28 11.74 -5.54 -7.80
N GLY A 29 11.43 -4.29 -7.41
CA GLY A 29 11.91 -3.10 -8.14
C GLY A 29 13.42 -2.95 -8.12
N GLY A 30 14.06 -3.30 -7.00
CA GLY A 30 15.52 -3.33 -6.91
C GLY A 30 16.14 -4.39 -7.82
N VAL A 31 15.53 -5.59 -7.92
CA VAL A 31 15.95 -6.63 -8.88
C VAL A 31 15.81 -6.11 -10.32
N ILE A 32 14.66 -5.53 -10.67
CA ILE A 32 14.43 -4.93 -12.01
C ILE A 32 15.47 -3.84 -12.30
N PHE A 33 15.75 -2.95 -11.31
CA PHE A 33 16.73 -1.90 -11.45
C PHE A 33 18.13 -2.46 -11.76
N LEU A 34 18.59 -3.46 -11.01
CA LEU A 34 19.90 -4.07 -11.22
C LEU A 34 20.02 -4.78 -12.57
N LEU A 35 18.93 -5.40 -13.05
CA LEU A 35 18.93 -6.17 -14.30
C LEU A 35 18.76 -5.29 -15.54
N LEU A 36 17.89 -4.27 -15.50
CA LEU A 36 17.57 -3.46 -16.68
C LEU A 36 18.40 -2.18 -16.76
N ILE A 37 18.63 -1.52 -15.64
CA ILE A 37 19.30 -0.22 -15.62
C ILE A 37 20.82 -0.40 -15.46
N ALA A 38 21.22 -1.28 -14.59
CA ALA A 38 22.62 -1.51 -14.24
C ALA A 38 23.19 -2.81 -14.86
N HIS A 39 22.64 -3.29 -15.99
CA HIS A 39 23.19 -4.46 -16.66
C HIS A 39 24.58 -4.22 -17.25
N ASP A 40 24.86 -2.97 -17.66
CA ASP A 40 26.12 -2.53 -18.22
C ASP A 40 27.21 -2.45 -17.12
N PRO A 41 28.29 -3.20 -17.23
CA PRO A 41 29.37 -3.19 -16.24
C PRO A 41 29.98 -1.79 -16.01
N THR A 42 30.01 -0.93 -17.03
CA THR A 42 30.56 0.42 -16.93
C THR A 42 29.78 1.34 -16.00
N LEU A 43 28.51 1.02 -15.73
CA LEU A 43 27.63 1.76 -14.82
C LEU A 43 27.68 1.25 -13.40
N ARG A 44 28.31 0.06 -13.17
CA ARG A 44 28.34 -0.59 -11.85
C ARG A 44 29.52 -0.10 -11.04
N SER A 45 29.25 0.37 -9.85
CA SER A 45 30.26 0.67 -8.84
C SER A 45 29.84 0.03 -7.52
N ASP A 46 30.81 -0.53 -6.82
CA ASP A 46 30.60 -1.13 -5.50
C ASP A 46 30.03 -0.11 -4.49
N SER A 47 30.26 1.18 -4.71
CA SER A 47 29.78 2.26 -3.82
C SER A 47 28.27 2.31 -3.69
N TRP A 48 27.52 1.96 -4.73
CA TRP A 48 26.05 1.96 -4.71
C TRP A 48 25.42 0.57 -4.88
N VAL A 49 26.09 -0.36 -5.60
CA VAL A 49 25.57 -1.73 -5.82
C VAL A 49 25.47 -2.51 -4.51
N ARG A 50 26.46 -2.37 -3.60
CA ARG A 50 26.40 -3.03 -2.28
C ARG A 50 25.26 -2.51 -1.42
N PRO A 51 25.05 -1.20 -1.22
CA PRO A 51 23.87 -0.69 -0.52
C PRO A 51 22.55 -1.10 -1.18
N ALA A 52 22.43 -1.03 -2.51
CA ALA A 52 21.24 -1.45 -3.24
C ALA A 52 20.92 -2.94 -2.99
N SER A 53 21.94 -3.81 -3.07
CA SER A 53 21.79 -5.25 -2.77
C SER A 53 21.34 -5.49 -1.32
N ARG A 54 21.77 -4.66 -0.37
CA ARG A 54 21.30 -4.74 1.02
C ARG A 54 19.82 -4.34 1.12
N VAL A 55 19.42 -3.25 0.48
CA VAL A 55 17.99 -2.83 0.45
C VAL A 55 17.12 -3.96 -0.09
N ILE A 56 17.50 -4.56 -1.24
CA ILE A 56 16.77 -5.66 -1.87
C ILE A 56 16.64 -6.85 -0.90
N ARG A 57 17.76 -7.29 -0.31
CA ARG A 57 17.79 -8.45 0.59
C ARG A 57 16.96 -8.23 1.85
N TRP A 58 17.15 -7.08 2.53
CA TRP A 58 16.38 -6.78 3.73
C TRP A 58 14.89 -6.61 3.44
N SER A 59 14.52 -6.00 2.30
CA SER A 59 13.13 -5.96 1.86
C SER A 59 12.56 -7.36 1.62
N ALA A 60 13.33 -8.26 0.99
CA ALA A 60 12.92 -9.65 0.77
C ALA A 60 12.72 -10.41 2.10
N LEU A 61 13.59 -10.20 3.08
CA LEU A 61 13.47 -10.81 4.41
C LEU A 61 12.26 -10.24 5.17
N THR A 62 12.06 -8.92 5.13
CA THR A 62 10.88 -8.26 5.71
C THR A 62 9.60 -8.81 5.11
N LEU A 63 9.57 -9.02 3.78
CA LEU A 63 8.46 -9.65 3.08
C LEU A 63 8.18 -11.06 3.62
N ALA A 64 9.23 -11.88 3.77
CA ALA A 64 9.11 -13.25 4.28
C ALA A 64 8.47 -13.26 5.68
N PHE A 65 8.99 -12.46 6.61
CA PHE A 65 8.43 -12.36 7.96
C PHE A 65 7.00 -11.83 7.96
N ALA A 66 6.71 -10.81 7.15
CA ALA A 66 5.36 -10.25 7.07
C ALA A 66 4.34 -11.27 6.55
N HIS A 67 4.70 -12.09 5.56
CA HIS A 67 3.86 -13.18 5.07
C HIS A 67 3.63 -14.27 6.13
N VAL A 68 4.67 -14.70 6.83
CA VAL A 68 4.53 -15.68 7.93
C VAL A 68 3.59 -15.14 9.00
N PHE A 69 3.79 -13.88 9.41
CA PHE A 69 2.95 -13.26 10.43
C PHE A 69 1.51 -13.07 9.97
N PHE A 70 1.31 -12.71 8.70
CA PHE A 70 -0.01 -12.61 8.08
C PHE A 70 -0.75 -13.95 8.10
N VAL A 71 -0.07 -15.05 7.76
CA VAL A 71 -0.65 -16.40 7.80
C VAL A 71 -1.03 -16.77 9.24
N ILE A 72 -0.14 -16.56 10.20
CA ILE A 72 -0.40 -16.88 11.61
C ILE A 72 -1.62 -16.12 12.14
N VAL A 73 -1.67 -14.80 11.94
CA VAL A 73 -2.76 -13.95 12.44
C VAL A 73 -4.10 -14.34 11.82
N ASN A 74 -4.15 -14.53 10.49
CA ASN A 74 -5.40 -14.93 9.83
C ASN A 74 -5.84 -16.35 10.24
N SER A 75 -4.91 -17.30 10.37
CA SER A 75 -5.22 -18.68 10.83
C SER A 75 -5.79 -18.68 12.23
N LEU A 76 -5.18 -17.92 13.16
CA LEU A 76 -5.66 -17.81 14.55
C LEU A 76 -7.07 -17.21 14.62
N VAL A 77 -7.35 -16.20 13.78
CA VAL A 77 -8.69 -15.58 13.75
C VAL A 77 -9.72 -16.53 13.17
N LEU A 78 -9.43 -17.23 12.07
CA LEU A 78 -10.37 -18.17 11.45
C LEU A 78 -10.68 -19.36 12.36
N THR A 79 -9.67 -19.97 12.97
CA THR A 79 -9.88 -21.11 13.90
C THR A 79 -10.64 -20.69 15.16
N SER A 80 -10.46 -19.44 15.63
CA SER A 80 -11.12 -18.97 16.86
C SER A 80 -12.51 -18.37 16.64
N SER A 81 -12.85 -17.93 15.41
CA SER A 81 -14.11 -17.23 15.11
C SER A 81 -15.15 -18.09 14.42
N ILE A 82 -14.73 -19.07 13.62
CA ILE A 82 -15.59 -19.84 12.72
C ILE A 82 -15.50 -21.35 13.02
N ASP A 83 -14.76 -21.74 14.07
CA ASP A 83 -14.53 -23.15 14.48
C ASP A 83 -13.97 -24.03 13.35
N LEU A 84 -13.21 -23.45 12.41
CA LEU A 84 -12.53 -24.22 11.37
C LEU A 84 -11.35 -25.00 11.95
N SER A 85 -11.21 -26.25 11.53
CA SER A 85 -10.04 -27.04 11.89
C SER A 85 -8.76 -26.47 11.23
N MET A 86 -7.62 -26.63 11.89
CA MET A 86 -6.32 -26.19 11.33
C MET A 86 -6.05 -26.83 9.97
N ARG A 87 -6.53 -28.05 9.72
CA ARG A 87 -6.36 -28.76 8.44
C ARG A 87 -7.10 -28.05 7.30
N GLU A 88 -8.31 -27.56 7.56
CA GLU A 88 -9.09 -26.79 6.56
C GLU A 88 -8.45 -25.43 6.26
N VAL A 89 -7.95 -24.77 7.30
CA VAL A 89 -7.23 -23.49 7.15
C VAL A 89 -5.95 -23.64 6.31
N MET A 90 -5.22 -24.76 6.45
CA MET A 90 -3.99 -25.00 5.68
C MET A 90 -4.21 -25.08 4.16
N GLY A 91 -5.42 -25.44 3.70
CA GLY A 91 -5.80 -25.43 2.27
C GLY A 91 -6.23 -24.05 1.75
N ALA A 92 -6.32 -23.05 2.58
CA ALA A 92 -6.80 -21.73 2.17
C ALA A 92 -5.79 -20.98 1.30
N ASN A 93 -6.30 -20.23 0.32
CA ASN A 93 -5.45 -19.47 -0.64
C ASN A 93 -4.45 -18.51 0.05
N PHE A 94 -4.82 -17.92 1.17
CA PHE A 94 -3.92 -17.00 1.88
C PHE A 94 -2.73 -17.73 2.53
N VAL A 95 -2.89 -19.01 2.92
CA VAL A 95 -1.79 -19.84 3.45
C VAL A 95 -0.83 -20.21 2.31
N ILE A 96 -1.39 -20.67 1.18
CA ILE A 96 -0.60 -21.02 -0.01
C ILE A 96 0.19 -19.81 -0.49
N ALA A 97 -0.48 -18.66 -0.65
CA ALA A 97 0.15 -17.42 -1.07
C ALA A 97 1.19 -16.91 -0.07
N GLY A 98 0.87 -16.96 1.23
CA GLY A 98 1.78 -16.54 2.28
C GLY A 98 3.04 -17.41 2.35
N THR A 99 2.90 -18.72 2.20
CA THR A 99 4.03 -19.67 2.16
C THR A 99 4.88 -19.43 0.92
N LEU A 100 4.24 -19.23 -0.25
CA LEU A 100 4.94 -18.91 -1.50
C LEU A 100 5.72 -17.61 -1.39
N GLY A 101 5.10 -16.55 -0.85
CA GLY A 101 5.75 -15.25 -0.66
C GLY A 101 6.90 -15.31 0.34
N ALA A 102 6.73 -16.03 1.45
CA ALA A 102 7.78 -16.24 2.44
C ALA A 102 8.98 -17.03 1.85
N ALA A 103 8.71 -18.12 1.14
CA ALA A 103 9.76 -18.92 0.47
C ALA A 103 10.52 -18.09 -0.58
N ALA A 104 9.79 -17.30 -1.40
CA ALA A 104 10.39 -16.42 -2.38
C ALA A 104 11.26 -15.31 -1.73
N GLY A 105 10.79 -14.75 -0.60
CA GLY A 105 11.54 -13.78 0.19
C GLY A 105 12.83 -14.36 0.76
N CYS A 106 12.78 -15.54 1.35
CA CYS A 106 13.95 -16.27 1.83
C CYS A 106 14.91 -16.61 0.69
N ALA A 107 14.40 -17.10 -0.45
CA ALA A 107 15.21 -17.43 -1.60
C ALA A 107 16.00 -16.22 -2.13
N LEU A 108 15.38 -15.04 -2.19
CA LEU A 108 16.07 -13.83 -2.62
C LEU A 108 17.04 -13.30 -1.55
N PHE A 109 16.71 -13.40 -0.26
CA PHE A 109 17.59 -12.99 0.83
C PHE A 109 18.87 -13.80 0.88
N PHE A 110 18.77 -15.15 0.79
CA PHE A 110 19.90 -16.08 0.84
C PHE A 110 20.52 -16.33 -0.54
N TRP A 111 20.20 -15.52 -1.56
CA TRP A 111 20.65 -15.74 -2.93
C TRP A 111 22.18 -15.94 -3.01
N PRO A 112 22.67 -17.10 -3.52
CA PRO A 112 24.09 -17.41 -3.59
C PRO A 112 24.83 -16.47 -4.56
N GLY A 113 26.08 -16.14 -4.25
CA GLY A 113 26.91 -15.27 -5.09
C GLY A 113 26.58 -13.78 -5.04
N GLY A 114 25.54 -13.39 -4.29
CA GLY A 114 25.09 -12.00 -4.20
C GLY A 114 24.42 -11.50 -5.49
N LEU A 115 23.85 -10.29 -5.42
CA LEU A 115 23.15 -9.65 -6.56
C LEU A 115 24.12 -8.88 -7.50
N ARG A 116 25.44 -9.17 -7.41
CA ARG A 116 26.50 -8.38 -8.08
C ARG A 116 26.91 -8.93 -9.45
N GLY A 117 26.66 -10.21 -9.71
CA GLY A 117 27.07 -10.86 -10.95
C GLY A 117 26.30 -10.38 -12.18
N PRO A 118 26.91 -10.45 -13.37
CA PRO A 118 26.27 -9.99 -14.61
C PRO A 118 25.06 -10.84 -15.05
N ALA A 119 24.86 -12.02 -14.49
CA ALA A 119 23.90 -13.01 -14.98
C ALA A 119 22.87 -13.45 -13.92
N ASN A 120 22.44 -12.56 -13.01
CA ASN A 120 21.45 -12.95 -12.00
C ASN A 120 19.99 -12.86 -12.51
N TYR A 121 19.75 -13.20 -13.79
CA TYR A 121 18.38 -13.29 -14.31
C TYR A 121 17.52 -14.31 -13.54
N PHE A 122 18.13 -15.31 -12.92
CA PHE A 122 17.42 -16.26 -12.07
C PHE A 122 16.77 -15.60 -10.83
N THR A 123 17.20 -14.40 -10.41
CA THR A 123 16.52 -13.64 -9.35
C THR A 123 15.13 -13.15 -9.76
N LEU A 124 14.82 -13.19 -11.06
CA LEU A 124 13.46 -12.94 -11.57
C LEU A 124 12.47 -14.03 -11.11
N ILE A 125 12.93 -15.25 -10.85
CA ILE A 125 12.06 -16.34 -10.37
C ILE A 125 11.47 -15.99 -9.00
N PRO A 126 12.26 -15.76 -7.93
CA PRO A 126 11.69 -15.36 -6.66
C PRO A 126 10.95 -14.01 -6.75
N ALA A 127 11.38 -13.05 -7.58
CA ALA A 127 10.66 -11.81 -7.80
C ALA A 127 9.26 -12.04 -8.40
N ALA A 128 9.15 -12.91 -9.41
CA ALA A 128 7.86 -13.29 -10.01
C ALA A 128 6.96 -14.03 -9.01
N LEU A 129 7.53 -14.94 -8.20
CA LEU A 129 6.79 -15.65 -7.16
C LEU A 129 6.25 -14.71 -6.07
N MET A 130 6.99 -13.65 -5.70
CA MET A 130 6.51 -12.61 -4.79
C MET A 130 5.27 -11.91 -5.37
N ILE A 131 5.30 -11.49 -6.63
CA ILE A 131 4.15 -10.89 -7.32
C ILE A 131 2.98 -11.88 -7.36
N ALA A 132 3.21 -13.13 -7.75
CA ALA A 132 2.19 -14.17 -7.81
C ALA A 132 1.51 -14.38 -6.45
N ALA A 133 2.28 -14.45 -5.35
CA ALA A 133 1.77 -14.58 -4.00
C ALA A 133 0.80 -13.44 -3.63
N THR A 134 1.13 -12.21 -3.98
CA THR A 134 0.27 -11.06 -3.70
C THR A 134 -0.97 -11.04 -4.60
N VAL A 135 -0.84 -11.41 -5.86
CA VAL A 135 -1.98 -11.52 -6.80
C VAL A 135 -2.97 -12.58 -6.33
N LEU A 136 -2.51 -13.73 -5.83
CA LEU A 136 -3.35 -14.80 -5.30
C LEU A 136 -4.23 -14.37 -4.11
N THR A 137 -3.83 -13.35 -3.36
CA THR A 137 -4.61 -12.78 -2.24
C THR A 137 -5.35 -11.50 -2.60
N SER A 138 -5.35 -11.10 -3.87
CA SER A 138 -6.06 -9.91 -4.35
C SER A 138 -7.53 -10.18 -4.65
N HIS A 139 -8.33 -9.11 -4.73
CA HIS A 139 -9.73 -9.20 -5.19
C HIS A 139 -9.87 -9.84 -6.57
N ALA A 140 -8.86 -9.67 -7.46
CA ALA A 140 -8.85 -10.26 -8.78
C ALA A 140 -8.89 -11.79 -8.76
N ALA A 141 -8.18 -12.41 -7.81
CA ALA A 141 -8.12 -13.86 -7.68
C ALA A 141 -9.43 -14.47 -7.14
N SER A 142 -10.21 -13.71 -6.37
CA SER A 142 -11.47 -14.15 -5.75
C SER A 142 -12.71 -13.93 -6.64
N ARG A 143 -12.60 -13.16 -7.74
CA ARG A 143 -13.72 -12.97 -8.66
C ARG A 143 -13.88 -14.16 -9.60
N MET A 144 -15.13 -14.52 -9.88
CA MET A 144 -15.47 -15.59 -10.84
C MET A 144 -15.52 -15.03 -12.26
N ASP A 145 -16.14 -13.85 -12.42
CA ASP A 145 -16.25 -13.19 -13.71
C ASP A 145 -15.01 -12.34 -13.99
N ASP A 146 -14.57 -12.33 -15.25
CA ASP A 146 -13.45 -11.53 -15.76
C ASP A 146 -12.12 -11.74 -15.04
N ARG A 147 -11.99 -12.86 -14.30
CA ARG A 147 -10.83 -13.19 -13.46
C ARG A 147 -9.51 -13.07 -14.21
N VAL A 148 -9.44 -13.57 -15.46
CA VAL A 148 -8.20 -13.56 -16.26
C VAL A 148 -7.76 -12.13 -16.53
N VAL A 149 -8.68 -11.27 -16.97
CA VAL A 149 -8.39 -9.84 -17.24
C VAL A 149 -7.95 -9.14 -15.97
N LEU A 150 -8.66 -9.34 -14.87
CA LEU A 150 -8.36 -8.68 -13.59
C LEU A 150 -7.04 -9.16 -13.01
N VAL A 151 -6.73 -10.45 -13.07
CA VAL A 151 -5.42 -11.01 -12.63
C VAL A 151 -4.29 -10.44 -13.50
N ALA A 152 -4.46 -10.37 -14.81
CA ALA A 152 -3.47 -9.81 -15.73
C ALA A 152 -3.23 -8.31 -15.41
N MET A 153 -4.29 -7.50 -15.27
CA MET A 153 -4.19 -6.08 -14.96
C MET A 153 -3.57 -5.83 -13.56
N THR A 154 -3.95 -6.62 -12.57
CA THR A 154 -3.36 -6.55 -11.23
C THR A 154 -1.87 -6.89 -11.26
N THR A 155 -1.48 -7.91 -12.01
CA THR A 155 -0.07 -8.30 -12.19
C THR A 155 0.74 -7.19 -12.86
N LEU A 156 0.22 -6.63 -13.96
CA LEU A 156 0.85 -5.49 -14.66
C LEU A 156 0.98 -4.27 -13.74
N HIS A 157 -0.06 -3.98 -12.95
CA HIS A 157 -0.07 -2.88 -12.00
C HIS A 157 1.02 -3.05 -10.92
N TYR A 158 1.16 -4.25 -10.34
CA TYR A 158 2.20 -4.51 -9.34
C TYR A 158 3.61 -4.48 -9.94
N LEU A 159 3.80 -5.03 -11.15
CA LEU A 159 5.08 -4.97 -11.84
C LEU A 159 5.49 -3.54 -12.18
N ALA A 160 4.57 -2.73 -12.68
CA ALA A 160 4.82 -1.34 -13.01
C ALA A 160 5.11 -0.50 -11.75
N THR A 161 4.36 -0.75 -10.66
CA THR A 161 4.64 -0.12 -9.34
C THR A 161 6.03 -0.50 -8.83
N ALA A 162 6.40 -1.78 -8.89
CA ALA A 162 7.71 -2.24 -8.47
C ALA A 162 8.83 -1.64 -9.34
N ALA A 163 8.67 -1.63 -10.66
CA ALA A 163 9.68 -1.08 -11.56
C ALA A 163 9.94 0.42 -11.31
N TRP A 164 8.89 1.20 -11.11
CA TRP A 164 9.02 2.62 -10.85
C TRP A 164 9.32 2.93 -9.38
N LEU A 165 8.34 2.80 -8.48
CA LEU A 165 8.51 3.16 -7.06
C LEU A 165 9.57 2.30 -6.37
N GLY A 166 9.63 1.02 -6.70
CA GLY A 166 10.61 0.10 -6.11
C GLY A 166 12.05 0.31 -6.61
N GLY A 167 12.23 0.88 -7.81
CA GLY A 167 13.53 1.26 -8.34
C GLY A 167 14.08 2.57 -7.79
N LEU A 168 13.21 3.48 -7.28
CA LEU A 168 13.62 4.80 -6.76
C LEU A 168 14.67 4.74 -5.63
N PRO A 169 14.60 3.85 -4.61
CA PRO A 169 15.65 3.75 -3.60
C PRO A 169 17.02 3.41 -4.20
N CYS A 170 17.06 2.54 -5.24
CA CYS A 170 18.31 2.22 -5.92
C CYS A 170 18.84 3.43 -6.71
N LEU A 171 17.97 4.15 -7.41
CA LEU A 171 18.34 5.39 -8.08
C LEU A 171 18.86 6.44 -7.10
N LEU A 172 18.21 6.61 -5.96
CA LEU A 172 18.64 7.51 -4.89
C LEU A 172 20.04 7.16 -4.38
N LEU A 173 20.33 5.86 -4.22
CA LEU A 173 21.67 5.40 -3.84
C LEU A 173 22.72 5.71 -4.91
N VAL A 174 22.38 5.58 -6.19
CA VAL A 174 23.25 6.03 -7.29
C VAL A 174 23.50 7.53 -7.18
N MET A 175 22.45 8.35 -7.06
CA MET A 175 22.57 9.82 -6.94
C MET A 175 23.44 10.25 -5.76
N LYS A 176 23.35 9.54 -4.62
CA LYS A 176 24.13 9.89 -3.41
C LYS A 176 25.60 9.46 -3.49
N ASN A 177 25.89 8.33 -4.14
CA ASN A 177 27.22 7.69 -4.07
C ASN A 177 28.04 7.81 -5.36
N VAL A 178 27.46 8.24 -6.49
CA VAL A 178 28.17 8.44 -7.75
C VAL A 178 28.54 9.90 -7.91
N THR A 179 29.83 10.14 -8.14
CA THR A 179 30.39 11.48 -8.40
C THR A 179 30.52 11.79 -9.88
N ASP A 180 30.69 10.76 -10.72
CA ASP A 180 30.75 10.89 -12.18
C ASP A 180 29.39 11.27 -12.75
N LEU A 181 29.29 12.47 -13.31
CA LEU A 181 28.05 13.03 -13.85
C LEU A 181 27.57 12.29 -15.10
N ASP A 182 28.48 11.76 -15.91
CA ASP A 182 28.12 11.00 -17.12
C ASP A 182 27.48 9.65 -16.76
N VAL A 183 28.01 8.98 -15.75
CA VAL A 183 27.42 7.75 -15.22
C VAL A 183 26.05 8.06 -14.61
N LEU A 184 25.96 9.12 -13.80
CA LEU A 184 24.70 9.54 -13.19
C LEU A 184 23.64 9.89 -14.24
N ALA A 185 23.98 10.66 -15.26
CA ALA A 185 23.07 11.03 -16.33
C ALA A 185 22.57 9.81 -17.11
N ARG A 186 23.46 8.86 -17.44
CA ARG A 186 23.09 7.62 -18.15
C ARG A 186 22.16 6.75 -17.33
N VAL A 187 22.45 6.53 -16.04
CA VAL A 187 21.58 5.72 -15.15
C VAL A 187 20.22 6.40 -14.98
N SER A 188 20.22 7.69 -14.68
CA SER A 188 18.97 8.46 -14.49
C SER A 188 18.13 8.50 -15.76
N SER A 189 18.74 8.67 -16.94
CA SER A 189 18.02 8.63 -18.22
C SER A 189 17.41 7.27 -18.55
N ARG A 190 18.13 6.16 -18.25
CA ARG A 190 17.60 4.80 -18.41
C ARG A 190 16.43 4.57 -17.45
N PHE A 191 16.58 5.01 -16.21
CA PHE A 191 15.49 4.89 -15.21
C PHE A 191 14.28 5.74 -15.58
N SER A 192 14.47 6.96 -16.07
CA SER A 192 13.36 7.82 -16.53
C SER A 192 12.53 7.17 -17.64
N ARG A 193 13.16 6.46 -18.57
CA ARG A 193 12.43 5.70 -19.62
C ARG A 193 11.64 4.55 -19.03
N LEU A 194 12.23 3.80 -18.08
CA LEU A 194 11.53 2.74 -17.38
C LEU A 194 10.33 3.29 -16.59
N ALA A 195 10.51 4.41 -15.89
CA ALA A 195 9.46 5.08 -15.13
C ALA A 195 8.30 5.55 -16.04
N GLN A 196 8.61 6.19 -17.19
CA GLN A 196 7.58 6.61 -18.16
C GLN A 196 6.75 5.43 -18.65
N PHE A 197 7.40 4.32 -19.04
CA PHE A 197 6.70 3.11 -19.45
C PHE A 197 5.85 2.53 -18.31
N SER A 198 6.37 2.51 -17.09
CA SER A 198 5.63 2.06 -15.91
C SER A 198 4.42 2.93 -15.60
N VAL A 199 4.53 4.26 -15.75
CA VAL A 199 3.40 5.20 -15.57
C VAL A 199 2.29 4.91 -16.58
N LEU A 200 2.62 4.67 -17.85
CA LEU A 200 1.63 4.32 -18.88
C LEU A 200 0.93 2.98 -18.56
N LEU A 201 1.69 1.98 -18.11
CA LEU A 201 1.11 0.70 -17.69
C LEU A 201 0.22 0.85 -16.45
N LEU A 202 0.65 1.66 -15.46
CA LEU A 202 -0.14 1.95 -14.26
C LEU A 202 -1.45 2.64 -14.60
N LEU A 203 -1.40 3.62 -15.50
CA LEU A 203 -2.59 4.34 -15.97
C LEU A 203 -3.55 3.38 -16.67
N GLY A 204 -3.07 2.60 -17.65
CA GLY A 204 -3.89 1.65 -18.39
C GLY A 204 -4.50 0.57 -17.49
N ALA A 205 -3.69 -0.12 -16.68
CA ALA A 205 -4.17 -1.12 -15.74
C ALA A 205 -5.12 -0.53 -14.70
N GLY A 206 -4.81 0.68 -14.19
CA GLY A 206 -5.64 1.39 -13.22
C GLY A 206 -7.01 1.77 -13.75
N ILE A 207 -7.10 2.23 -15.01
CA ILE A 207 -8.38 2.53 -15.67
C ILE A 207 -9.21 1.25 -15.79
N VAL A 208 -8.63 0.17 -16.33
CA VAL A 208 -9.35 -1.10 -16.48
C VAL A 208 -9.84 -1.60 -15.12
N MET A 209 -8.98 -1.66 -14.12
CA MET A 209 -9.37 -2.08 -12.77
C MET A 209 -10.46 -1.18 -12.17
N SER A 210 -10.44 0.14 -12.42
CA SER A 210 -11.46 1.06 -11.92
C SER A 210 -12.82 0.80 -12.56
N ILE A 211 -12.88 0.46 -13.85
CA ILE A 211 -14.12 0.09 -14.54
C ILE A 211 -14.76 -1.15 -13.87
N TYR A 212 -13.96 -2.16 -13.56
CA TYR A 212 -14.47 -3.40 -12.95
C TYR A 212 -14.77 -3.32 -11.46
N TYR A 213 -14.03 -2.51 -10.68
CA TYR A 213 -14.19 -2.45 -9.23
C TYR A 213 -15.03 -1.28 -8.72
N VAL A 214 -15.07 -0.17 -9.46
CA VAL A 214 -15.91 0.99 -9.10
C VAL A 214 -17.23 0.94 -9.86
N GLY A 215 -17.19 0.68 -11.17
CA GLY A 215 -18.33 0.38 -12.04
C GLY A 215 -19.25 1.56 -12.37
N SER A 216 -19.37 2.57 -11.51
CA SER A 216 -20.26 3.73 -11.74
C SER A 216 -19.71 5.00 -11.13
N TRP A 217 -20.10 6.14 -11.71
CA TRP A 217 -19.69 7.45 -11.19
C TRP A 217 -20.16 7.69 -9.75
N ASN A 218 -21.37 7.24 -9.42
CA ASN A 218 -21.89 7.37 -8.05
C ASN A 218 -21.07 6.55 -7.03
N ALA A 219 -20.45 5.45 -7.44
CA ALA A 219 -19.59 4.67 -6.55
C ALA A 219 -18.25 5.35 -6.27
N VAL A 220 -17.78 6.26 -7.13
CA VAL A 220 -16.52 7.01 -6.95
C VAL A 220 -16.55 7.85 -5.68
N TYR A 221 -17.65 8.55 -5.45
CA TYR A 221 -17.81 9.42 -4.27
C TYR A 221 -18.70 8.81 -3.18
N GLY A 222 -19.59 7.89 -3.55
CA GLY A 222 -20.58 7.32 -2.64
C GLY A 222 -20.13 6.08 -1.87
N THR A 223 -18.91 5.56 -2.12
CA THR A 223 -18.38 4.39 -1.41
C THR A 223 -16.99 4.67 -0.83
N ALA A 224 -16.65 4.01 0.28
CA ALA A 224 -15.31 4.10 0.85
C ALA A 224 -14.23 3.64 -0.16
N TYR A 225 -14.55 2.60 -0.96
CA TYR A 225 -13.66 2.11 -2.02
C TYR A 225 -13.38 3.18 -3.08
N GLY A 226 -14.43 3.86 -3.58
CA GLY A 226 -14.30 4.92 -4.58
C GLY A 226 -13.50 6.13 -4.07
N VAL A 227 -13.75 6.57 -2.84
CA VAL A 227 -12.98 7.66 -2.20
C VAL A 227 -11.50 7.29 -2.08
N MET A 228 -11.17 6.05 -1.69
CA MET A 228 -9.77 5.59 -1.62
C MET A 228 -9.12 5.51 -3.01
N VAL A 229 -9.85 5.09 -4.05
CA VAL A 229 -9.37 5.13 -5.45
C VAL A 229 -9.08 6.56 -5.87
N THR A 230 -9.99 7.50 -5.59
CA THR A 230 -9.80 8.94 -5.89
C THR A 230 -8.56 9.50 -5.17
N THR A 231 -8.36 9.18 -3.91
CA THR A 231 -7.17 9.56 -3.14
C THR A 231 -5.89 9.05 -3.81
N LYS A 232 -5.88 7.78 -4.25
CA LYS A 232 -4.74 7.21 -5.00
C LYS A 232 -4.49 7.93 -6.32
N VAL A 233 -5.53 8.31 -7.04
CA VAL A 233 -5.41 9.08 -8.29
C VAL A 233 -4.79 10.45 -8.03
N ILE A 234 -5.21 11.16 -6.97
CA ILE A 234 -4.64 12.46 -6.60
C ILE A 234 -3.14 12.32 -6.30
N PHE A 235 -2.75 11.36 -5.45
CA PHE A 235 -1.33 11.13 -5.16
C PHE A 235 -0.53 10.68 -6.39
N PHE A 236 -1.13 9.88 -7.27
CA PHE A 236 -0.51 9.49 -8.53
C PHE A 236 -0.24 10.70 -9.44
N LEU A 237 -1.17 11.66 -9.52
CA LEU A 237 -0.96 12.90 -10.24
C LEU A 237 0.17 13.74 -9.62
N CYS A 238 0.25 13.83 -8.29
CA CYS A 238 1.39 14.46 -7.61
C CYS A 238 2.73 13.79 -7.98
N LEU A 239 2.76 12.45 -8.02
CA LEU A 239 3.95 11.70 -8.44
C LEU A 239 4.31 11.97 -9.90
N ILE A 240 3.34 12.09 -10.81
CA ILE A 240 3.58 12.44 -12.21
C ILE A 240 4.23 13.84 -12.31
N VAL A 241 3.75 14.81 -11.55
CA VAL A 241 4.32 16.18 -11.54
C VAL A 241 5.77 16.13 -11.05
N LEU A 242 6.07 15.45 -9.95
CA LEU A 242 7.43 15.30 -9.42
C LEU A 242 8.34 14.54 -10.40
N GLY A 243 7.88 13.43 -10.94
CA GLY A 243 8.62 12.62 -11.92
C GLY A 243 8.90 13.41 -13.21
N SER A 244 7.95 14.25 -13.65
CA SER A 244 8.16 15.15 -14.79
C SER A 244 9.22 16.21 -14.48
N ALA A 245 9.21 16.80 -13.29
CA ALA A 245 10.25 17.73 -12.86
C ALA A 245 11.62 17.06 -12.83
N ASN A 246 11.73 15.86 -12.28
CA ASN A 246 12.95 15.05 -12.31
C ASN A 246 13.43 14.75 -13.74
N TYR A 247 12.51 14.40 -14.64
CA TYR A 247 12.85 14.15 -16.05
C TYR A 247 13.51 15.38 -16.72
N PHE A 248 12.92 16.57 -16.53
CA PHE A 248 13.48 17.81 -17.08
C PHE A 248 14.83 18.19 -16.45
N LEU A 249 15.01 17.94 -15.15
CA LEU A 249 16.29 18.14 -14.47
C LEU A 249 17.38 17.21 -15.01
N VAL A 250 17.06 15.91 -15.18
CA VAL A 250 18.01 14.93 -15.76
C VAL A 250 18.41 15.35 -17.19
N ARG A 251 17.45 15.81 -18.00
CA ARG A 251 17.72 16.26 -19.36
C ARG A 251 18.58 17.53 -19.42
N ALA A 252 18.51 18.37 -18.40
CA ALA A 252 19.29 19.57 -18.27
C ALA A 252 20.71 19.36 -17.68
N MET A 253 21.03 18.14 -17.21
CA MET A 253 22.35 17.81 -16.70
C MET A 253 23.40 17.92 -17.81
N GLY A 254 24.55 18.51 -17.49
CA GLY A 254 25.65 18.75 -18.45
C GLY A 254 25.47 19.98 -19.33
N THR A 255 24.29 20.62 -19.33
CA THR A 255 24.07 21.88 -20.09
C THR A 255 24.02 23.13 -19.19
N ARG A 256 23.86 22.93 -17.88
CA ARG A 256 23.79 24.03 -16.89
C ARG A 256 25.12 24.23 -16.19
N SER A 257 25.45 25.47 -15.89
CA SER A 257 26.69 25.87 -15.19
C SER A 257 26.71 25.42 -13.69
N ASN A 258 25.61 24.91 -13.15
CA ASN A 258 25.50 24.53 -11.74
C ASN A 258 24.95 23.11 -11.55
N ASP A 259 25.75 22.10 -11.93
CA ASP A 259 25.41 20.69 -11.82
C ASP A 259 25.21 20.21 -10.36
N ARG A 260 25.81 20.88 -9.37
CA ARG A 260 25.67 20.55 -7.95
C ARG A 260 24.25 20.80 -7.44
N ASP A 261 23.67 21.96 -7.76
CA ASP A 261 22.31 22.31 -7.34
C ASP A 261 21.28 21.44 -8.05
N THR A 262 21.52 21.09 -9.30
CA THR A 262 20.71 20.15 -10.07
C THR A 262 20.70 18.76 -9.39
N LYS A 263 21.86 18.26 -8.97
CA LYS A 263 21.95 16.98 -8.24
C LYS A 263 21.20 17.01 -6.91
N ILE A 264 21.33 18.10 -6.13
CA ILE A 264 20.61 18.26 -4.85
C ILE A 264 19.09 18.24 -5.08
N SER A 265 18.61 18.95 -6.10
CA SER A 265 17.18 18.99 -6.44
C SER A 265 16.66 17.63 -6.86
N LEU A 266 17.41 16.86 -7.68
CA LEU A 266 17.08 15.50 -8.07
C LEU A 266 16.95 14.57 -6.86
N ILE A 267 17.87 14.65 -5.90
CA ILE A 267 17.83 13.86 -4.66
C ILE A 267 16.56 14.18 -3.87
N ARG A 268 16.25 15.46 -3.66
CA ARG A 268 15.06 15.90 -2.90
C ARG A 268 13.76 15.45 -3.55
N PHE A 269 13.65 15.57 -4.88
CA PHE A 269 12.46 15.12 -5.59
C PHE A 269 12.32 13.60 -5.56
N ALA A 270 13.41 12.83 -5.70
CA ALA A 270 13.37 11.38 -5.56
C ALA A 270 12.97 10.95 -4.13
N GLU A 271 13.44 11.65 -3.10
CA GLU A 271 13.01 11.42 -1.71
C GLU A 271 11.52 11.74 -1.52
N ALA A 272 11.02 12.82 -2.11
CA ALA A 272 9.60 13.17 -2.08
C ALA A 272 8.75 12.13 -2.85
N GLU A 273 9.19 11.66 -4.02
CA GLU A 273 8.51 10.59 -4.77
C GLU A 273 8.42 9.30 -3.94
N ILE A 274 9.48 8.90 -3.23
CA ILE A 274 9.47 7.73 -2.34
C ILE A 274 8.45 7.93 -1.22
N GLY A 275 8.43 9.10 -0.57
CA GLY A 275 7.49 9.42 0.51
C GLY A 275 6.03 9.37 0.07
N ILE A 276 5.69 10.03 -1.03
CA ILE A 276 4.33 10.00 -1.61
C ILE A 276 3.99 8.59 -2.09
N GLY A 277 4.94 7.89 -2.73
CA GLY A 277 4.77 6.52 -3.18
C GLY A 277 4.43 5.55 -2.04
N LEU A 278 5.10 5.68 -0.89
CA LEU A 278 4.76 4.92 0.33
C LEU A 278 3.34 5.22 0.80
N THR A 279 2.92 6.49 0.77
CA THR A 279 1.54 6.88 1.12
C THR A 279 0.52 6.24 0.19
N VAL A 280 0.80 6.17 -1.12
CA VAL A 280 -0.03 5.46 -2.11
C VAL A 280 -0.13 3.98 -1.78
N ILE A 281 0.98 3.32 -1.40
CA ILE A 281 0.98 1.90 -1.02
C ILE A 281 0.17 1.67 0.27
N LEU A 282 0.28 2.55 1.28
CA LEU A 282 -0.54 2.49 2.49
C LEU A 282 -2.04 2.61 2.17
N THR A 283 -2.41 3.56 1.31
CA THR A 283 -3.79 3.70 0.83
C THR A 283 -4.24 2.46 0.06
N ALA A 284 -3.36 1.85 -0.75
CA ALA A 284 -3.66 0.60 -1.45
C ALA A 284 -3.88 -0.57 -0.49
N ALA A 285 -3.09 -0.67 0.58
CA ALA A 285 -3.28 -1.69 1.61
C ALA A 285 -4.63 -1.56 2.32
N SER A 286 -5.04 -0.33 2.65
CA SER A 286 -6.36 -0.05 3.22
C SER A 286 -7.49 -0.41 2.25
N LEU A 287 -7.31 -0.13 0.95
CA LEU A 287 -8.29 -0.46 -0.09
C LEU A 287 -8.57 -1.97 -0.17
N THR A 288 -7.56 -2.82 0.05
CA THR A 288 -7.74 -4.28 -0.01
C THR A 288 -8.65 -4.84 1.10
N SER A 289 -8.93 -4.08 2.14
CA SER A 289 -9.84 -4.45 3.23
C SER A 289 -11.29 -3.98 3.00
N GLN A 290 -11.53 -3.22 1.94
CA GLN A 290 -12.86 -2.70 1.60
C GLN A 290 -13.47 -3.52 0.47
N PRO A 291 -14.80 -3.79 0.51
CA PRO A 291 -15.48 -4.41 -0.62
C PRO A 291 -15.45 -3.46 -1.83
N PRO A 292 -15.30 -3.99 -3.06
CA PRO A 292 -15.37 -3.18 -4.28
C PRO A 292 -16.64 -2.36 -4.36
N GLY A 293 -16.55 -1.13 -4.90
CA GLY A 293 -17.70 -0.22 -5.00
C GLY A 293 -18.84 -0.76 -5.87
N VAL A 294 -18.55 -1.63 -6.83
CA VAL A 294 -19.54 -2.30 -7.67
C VAL A 294 -20.44 -3.24 -6.87
N ASP A 295 -19.91 -3.85 -5.80
CA ASP A 295 -20.65 -4.81 -4.95
C ASP A 295 -21.56 -4.10 -3.92
N LEU A 296 -21.37 -2.77 -3.72
CA LEU A 296 -22.14 -1.93 -2.83
C LEU A 296 -23.19 -1.12 -3.64
N THR A 297 -24.36 -1.68 -3.87
CA THR A 297 -25.39 -1.02 -4.70
C THR A 297 -26.39 -0.21 -3.90
N GLN A 298 -26.64 -0.56 -2.64
CA GLN A 298 -27.72 0.02 -1.83
C GLN A 298 -27.24 1.05 -0.78
N ASP A 299 -25.98 0.95 -0.32
CA ASP A 299 -25.46 1.78 0.77
C ASP A 299 -24.51 2.89 0.27
N ARG A 300 -24.87 3.55 -0.84
CA ARG A 300 -24.06 4.63 -1.41
C ARG A 300 -24.50 5.98 -0.86
N VAL A 301 -23.51 6.76 -0.40
CA VAL A 301 -23.74 8.15 0.03
C VAL A 301 -24.06 9.02 -1.18
N THR A 302 -25.13 9.81 -1.10
CA THR A 302 -25.54 10.74 -2.17
C THR A 302 -24.77 12.07 -2.09
N LEU A 303 -24.70 12.81 -3.20
CA LEU A 303 -24.10 14.15 -3.21
C LEU A 303 -24.81 15.11 -2.23
N HIS A 304 -26.11 14.96 -2.08
CA HIS A 304 -26.88 15.77 -1.12
C HIS A 304 -26.43 15.48 0.33
N GLU A 305 -26.30 14.21 0.70
CA GLU A 305 -25.79 13.84 2.03
C GLU A 305 -24.37 14.33 2.26
N ILE A 306 -23.52 14.30 1.22
CA ILE A 306 -22.17 14.86 1.29
C ILE A 306 -22.25 16.37 1.53
N ALA A 307 -23.06 17.10 0.76
CA ALA A 307 -23.23 18.55 0.91
C ALA A 307 -23.71 18.92 2.31
N VAL A 308 -24.72 18.23 2.84
CA VAL A 308 -25.23 18.44 4.21
C VAL A 308 -24.13 18.19 5.27
N ARG A 309 -23.22 17.21 5.04
CA ARG A 309 -22.09 16.95 5.96
C ARG A 309 -21.00 18.01 5.89
N PHE A 310 -20.86 18.71 4.78
CA PHE A 310 -19.93 19.84 4.61
C PHE A 310 -20.52 21.18 5.02
N GLU A 311 -21.80 21.25 5.40
CA GLU A 311 -22.37 22.48 5.94
C GLU A 311 -21.56 22.92 7.17
N PRO A 312 -21.16 24.22 7.24
CA PRO A 312 -20.45 24.74 8.38
C PRO A 312 -21.31 24.60 9.65
N ARG A 313 -20.78 23.89 10.64
CA ARG A 313 -21.41 23.73 11.96
C ARG A 313 -20.53 24.34 13.02
N MET A 314 -21.12 24.85 14.07
CA MET A 314 -20.35 25.35 15.22
C MET A 314 -19.61 24.19 15.87
N PRO A 315 -18.29 24.34 16.13
CA PRO A 315 -17.50 23.32 16.80
C PRO A 315 -18.08 22.96 18.16
N ARG A 316 -18.14 21.68 18.45
CA ARG A 316 -18.62 21.20 19.75
C ARG A 316 -17.47 21.15 20.76
N PHE A 317 -17.48 22.05 21.74
CA PHE A 317 -16.50 22.09 22.83
C PHE A 317 -17.00 21.42 24.10
N GLU A 318 -18.31 21.25 24.26
CA GLU A 318 -18.92 20.62 25.42
C GLU A 318 -18.92 19.09 25.28
N SER A 319 -18.49 18.40 26.34
CA SER A 319 -18.50 16.94 26.39
C SER A 319 -19.92 16.41 26.42
N PRO A 320 -20.32 15.53 25.51
CA PRO A 320 -21.59 14.81 25.63
C PRO A 320 -21.62 13.93 26.87
N SER A 321 -22.81 13.51 27.34
CA SER A 321 -22.93 12.57 28.44
C SER A 321 -22.38 11.20 28.05
N LEU A 322 -21.69 10.51 28.97
CA LEU A 322 -21.16 9.15 28.74
C LEU A 322 -22.26 8.13 28.44
N ASP A 323 -23.45 8.35 29.01
CA ASP A 323 -24.62 7.47 28.80
C ASP A 323 -25.17 7.55 27.36
N SER A 324 -24.79 8.58 26.59
CA SER A 324 -25.19 8.73 25.20
C SER A 324 -24.41 7.87 24.22
N LEU A 325 -23.27 7.31 24.66
CA LEU A 325 -22.45 6.41 23.84
C LEU A 325 -23.12 5.04 23.69
N SER A 326 -23.07 4.54 22.46
CA SER A 326 -23.45 3.15 22.21
C SER A 326 -22.58 2.19 23.02
N PRO A 327 -23.17 1.13 23.60
CA PRO A 327 -22.40 0.17 24.38
C PRO A 327 -21.28 -0.43 23.55
N SER A 328 -20.07 -0.47 24.09
CA SER A 328 -18.93 -1.06 23.41
C SER A 328 -19.19 -2.52 23.02
N SER A 329 -18.55 -3.01 21.96
CA SER A 329 -18.65 -4.43 21.54
C SER A 329 -18.33 -5.40 22.68
N LYS A 330 -17.45 -5.01 23.60
CA LYS A 330 -17.15 -5.76 24.85
C LYS A 330 -18.34 -5.83 25.80
N GLU A 331 -19.03 -4.74 25.96
CA GLU A 331 -20.22 -4.65 26.84
C GLU A 331 -21.42 -5.37 26.25
N MET A 332 -21.65 -5.25 24.95
CA MET A 332 -22.69 -5.99 24.24
C MET A 332 -22.47 -7.50 24.36
N ARG A 333 -21.22 -7.98 24.22
CA ARG A 333 -20.87 -9.39 24.43
C ARG A 333 -21.07 -9.83 25.87
N ARG A 334 -20.69 -8.99 26.84
CA ARG A 334 -20.91 -9.28 28.26
C ARG A 334 -22.43 -9.41 28.58
N LYS A 335 -23.23 -8.46 28.09
CA LYS A 335 -24.68 -8.47 28.24
C LYS A 335 -25.31 -9.69 27.55
N ALA A 336 -24.89 -10.03 26.33
CA ALA A 336 -25.37 -11.20 25.60
C ALA A 336 -25.01 -12.51 26.33
N LYS A 337 -23.79 -12.62 26.87
CA LYS A 337 -23.35 -13.79 27.67
C LYS A 337 -24.15 -13.94 28.96
N LEU A 338 -24.42 -12.83 29.66
CA LEU A 338 -25.23 -12.83 30.89
C LEU A 338 -26.70 -13.16 30.60
N ALA A 339 -27.21 -12.78 29.44
CA ALA A 339 -28.59 -13.05 29.02
C ALA A 339 -28.77 -14.40 28.34
N GLY A 340 -27.74 -15.26 28.27
CA GLY A 340 -27.80 -16.56 27.59
C GLY A 340 -28.10 -16.51 26.10
N ARG A 341 -27.93 -15.34 25.46
CA ARG A 341 -28.15 -15.15 24.03
C ARG A 341 -26.92 -15.56 23.24
N LYS A 342 -27.09 -16.12 22.02
CA LYS A 342 -26.00 -16.36 21.08
C LYS A 342 -25.25 -15.04 20.85
N LEU A 343 -23.95 -15.09 21.07
CA LEU A 343 -23.06 -13.96 20.76
C LEU A 343 -23.16 -13.62 19.26
N PRO A 344 -23.33 -12.36 18.90
CA PRO A 344 -23.19 -11.97 17.49
C PRO A 344 -21.77 -12.35 17.04
N PRO A 345 -21.59 -12.82 15.78
CA PRO A 345 -20.29 -13.18 15.27
C PRO A 345 -19.33 -12.01 15.45
N ALA A 346 -18.14 -12.28 15.95
CA ALA A 346 -17.15 -11.25 16.27
C ALA A 346 -16.63 -10.51 15.04
N PHE A 347 -16.74 -11.16 13.89
CA PHE A 347 -16.28 -10.70 12.59
C PHE A 347 -16.99 -11.54 11.52
N VAL A 348 -17.58 -10.85 10.54
CA VAL A 348 -18.05 -11.47 9.29
C VAL A 348 -17.14 -10.95 8.20
N PRO A 349 -16.29 -11.81 7.58
CA PRO A 349 -15.46 -11.40 6.45
C PRO A 349 -16.35 -10.84 5.32
N GLY A 350 -16.10 -9.62 4.88
CA GLY A 350 -16.91 -8.96 3.85
C GLY A 350 -18.22 -8.33 4.32
N GLY A 351 -18.58 -8.50 5.58
CA GLY A 351 -19.69 -7.76 6.19
C GLY A 351 -19.29 -6.33 6.48
N SER A 352 -20.03 -5.35 5.97
CA SER A 352 -19.91 -3.99 6.46
C SER A 352 -20.24 -4.01 7.96
N MET A 353 -19.33 -3.55 8.79
CA MET A 353 -19.64 -3.17 10.15
C MET A 353 -20.48 -1.91 10.07
N LEU A 354 -21.76 -2.02 9.73
CA LEU A 354 -22.73 -0.96 9.92
C LEU A 354 -22.92 -0.77 11.44
N HIS A 355 -21.99 -0.08 12.06
CA HIS A 355 -22.31 0.64 13.27
C HIS A 355 -23.28 1.76 12.85
N ILE A 356 -24.56 1.54 13.11
CA ILE A 356 -25.53 2.65 13.08
C ILE A 356 -25.05 3.59 14.19
N ASN A 357 -24.34 4.64 13.80
CA ASN A 357 -23.90 5.68 14.72
C ASN A 357 -25.13 6.32 15.33
N THR A 358 -25.31 6.19 16.62
CA THR A 358 -26.38 6.90 17.34
C THR A 358 -26.06 8.40 17.35
N PRO A 359 -27.06 9.27 17.57
CA PRO A 359 -26.80 10.70 17.74
C PRO A 359 -25.76 11.01 18.83
N GLY A 360 -25.68 10.16 19.87
CA GLY A 360 -24.64 10.23 20.90
C GLY A 360 -23.25 9.93 20.38
N ASP A 361 -23.10 8.89 19.56
CA ASP A 361 -21.80 8.54 18.94
C ASP A 361 -21.29 9.66 18.01
N ILE A 362 -22.23 10.27 17.25
CA ILE A 362 -21.92 11.43 16.40
C ILE A 362 -21.45 12.60 17.24
N ALA A 363 -22.18 12.93 18.32
CA ALA A 363 -21.84 14.03 19.21
C ALA A 363 -20.46 13.85 19.87
N TRP A 364 -20.11 12.63 20.28
CA TRP A 364 -18.79 12.29 20.80
C TRP A 364 -17.70 12.38 19.73
N SER A 365 -17.98 11.94 18.54
CA SER A 365 -17.07 12.08 17.40
C SER A 365 -16.77 13.54 17.11
N GLU A 366 -17.79 14.41 17.02
CA GLU A 366 -17.66 15.85 16.81
C GLU A 366 -16.82 16.51 17.91
N TYR A 367 -17.09 16.20 19.18
CA TYR A 367 -16.32 16.71 20.34
C TYR A 367 -14.85 16.33 20.24
N ASN A 368 -14.55 15.05 20.01
CA ASN A 368 -13.16 14.58 19.94
C ASN A 368 -12.39 15.18 18.75
N HIS A 369 -13.05 15.29 17.59
CA HIS A 369 -12.44 15.90 16.41
C HIS A 369 -12.19 17.39 16.58
N THR A 370 -13.10 18.12 17.26
CA THR A 370 -12.93 19.54 17.56
C THR A 370 -11.64 19.76 18.41
N TRP A 371 -11.47 19.02 19.51
CA TRP A 371 -10.29 19.14 20.34
C TRP A 371 -8.99 18.66 19.69
N ALA A 372 -9.07 17.57 18.91
CA ALA A 372 -7.94 17.12 18.10
C ALA A 372 -7.52 18.17 17.06
N GLY A 373 -8.49 18.81 16.40
CA GLY A 373 -8.25 19.91 15.46
C GLY A 373 -7.59 21.12 16.10
N VAL A 374 -8.05 21.52 17.31
CA VAL A 374 -7.42 22.61 18.10
C VAL A 374 -5.96 22.24 18.45
N ALA A 375 -5.70 21.01 18.89
CA ALA A 375 -4.35 20.57 19.21
C ALA A 375 -3.42 20.59 17.99
N VAL A 376 -3.89 20.13 16.84
CA VAL A 376 -3.13 20.17 15.58
C VAL A 376 -2.86 21.59 15.13
N LEU A 377 -3.85 22.49 15.25
CA LEU A 377 -3.70 23.91 14.93
C LEU A 377 -2.61 24.56 15.81
N LEU A 378 -2.66 24.30 17.11
CA LEU A 378 -1.66 24.83 18.05
C LEU A 378 -0.27 24.30 17.75
N MET A 379 -0.13 23.00 17.45
CA MET A 379 1.16 22.43 17.05
C MET A 379 1.67 23.05 15.75
N GLY A 380 0.78 23.28 14.78
CA GLY A 380 1.14 23.96 13.52
C GLY A 380 1.60 25.40 13.73
N LEU A 381 0.94 26.16 14.61
CA LEU A 381 1.36 27.52 14.97
C LEU A 381 2.71 27.53 15.70
N LEU A 382 2.93 26.60 16.63
CA LEU A 382 4.23 26.46 17.32
C LEU A 382 5.36 26.08 16.37
N ALA A 383 5.09 25.32 15.31
CA ALA A 383 6.09 24.95 14.31
C ALA A 383 6.47 26.11 13.37
N LEU A 384 5.69 27.19 13.33
CA LEU A 384 5.96 28.40 12.54
C LEU A 384 6.75 29.46 13.33
N LEU A 385 6.86 29.31 14.65
CA LEU A 385 7.65 30.15 15.54
C LEU A 385 9.09 29.62 15.65
#